data_a18a1002c7b346acec23f7727ce54dd1
#
_entry.id   a18a1002c7b346acec23f7727ce54dd1
#
_cell.length_a   1.000
_cell.length_b   1.000
_cell.length_c   1.000
_cell.angle_alpha   90.00
_cell.angle_beta   90.00
_cell.angle_gamma   90.00
#
_symmetry.space_group_name_H-M   'P 1'
#
loop_
_entity.id
_entity.type
_entity.pdbx_description
1 polymer ?
#
loop_
_entity_poly.entity_id
_entity_poly.type
_entity_poly.pdbx_seq_one_letter_code
_entity_poly.pdbx_strand_id
1 'polypeptide(L)'
;VGIIPGMKKLAARPEQFRLAISLHAPTAERRLAIMPIEKKYDLKAVLEAAAAFRKRITFEYVMIGGKNDSDQDADALAALAHKHGALVNLLPLHPGGAPGLEPTPSNKVKNFAGRLQARGVEAVVRRSRGLDIKAACGQLAGQTGSGAAGR
;
A
#
# COMPACT_ATOMS: atom_id res chain seq x y z
N VAL A 1 6.03 -4.30 -2.79
CA VAL A 1 5.57 -4.26 -4.19
C VAL A 1 5.37 -5.64 -4.81
N GLY A 2 5.79 -6.76 -4.16
CA GLY A 2 5.55 -8.09 -4.67
C GLY A 2 6.53 -8.56 -5.76
N ILE A 3 7.83 -8.50 -5.46
CA ILE A 3 8.87 -9.09 -6.34
C ILE A 3 8.86 -10.61 -6.12
N ILE A 4 8.16 -11.35 -6.98
CA ILE A 4 7.85 -12.77 -6.80
C ILE A 4 9.09 -13.64 -6.56
N PRO A 5 10.22 -13.53 -7.29
CA PRO A 5 11.40 -14.35 -7.01
C PRO A 5 11.95 -14.14 -5.59
N GLY A 6 11.96 -12.90 -5.10
CA GLY A 6 12.35 -12.57 -3.73
C GLY A 6 11.38 -13.11 -2.69
N MET A 7 10.07 -13.03 -2.96
CA MET A 7 9.03 -13.58 -2.09
C MET A 7 9.19 -15.10 -1.93
N LYS A 8 9.39 -15.83 -3.03
CA LYS A 8 9.60 -17.29 -3.02
C LYS A 8 10.84 -17.68 -2.22
N LYS A 9 11.97 -16.97 -2.41
CA LYS A 9 13.20 -17.19 -1.63
C LYS A 9 12.97 -16.94 -0.13
N LEU A 10 12.24 -15.88 0.21
CA LEU A 10 11.96 -15.53 1.61
C LEU A 10 11.00 -16.55 2.27
N ALA A 11 9.96 -16.99 1.54
CA ALA A 11 9.00 -17.97 2.04
C ALA A 11 9.63 -19.36 2.28
N ALA A 12 10.68 -19.72 1.53
CA ALA A 12 11.40 -20.99 1.68
C ALA A 12 12.32 -21.04 2.91
N ARG A 13 12.56 -19.90 3.59
CA ARG A 13 13.42 -19.86 4.77
C ARG A 13 12.71 -20.43 6.00
N PRO A 14 13.45 -21.00 6.97
CA PRO A 14 12.88 -21.56 8.19
C PRO A 14 12.28 -20.48 9.11
N GLU A 15 12.76 -19.24 9.03
CA GLU A 15 12.28 -18.13 9.83
C GLU A 15 10.86 -17.71 9.45
N GLN A 16 10.07 -17.34 10.43
CA GLN A 16 8.69 -16.93 10.23
C GLN A 16 8.57 -15.43 9.99
N PHE A 17 8.71 -15.00 8.74
CA PHE A 17 8.54 -13.59 8.37
C PHE A 17 7.05 -13.21 8.27
N ARG A 18 6.75 -11.96 8.62
CA ARG A 18 5.49 -11.30 8.27
C ARG A 18 5.68 -10.57 6.94
N LEU A 19 4.82 -10.87 5.97
CA LEU A 19 4.86 -10.23 4.67
C LEU A 19 3.93 -9.03 4.64
N ALA A 20 4.46 -7.86 4.28
CA ALA A 20 3.68 -6.69 3.92
C ALA A 20 3.76 -6.47 2.40
N ILE A 21 2.60 -6.36 1.77
CA ILE A 21 2.46 -6.17 0.32
C ILE A 21 2.00 -4.75 0.06
N SER A 22 2.80 -3.95 -0.64
CA SER A 22 2.36 -2.67 -1.20
C SER A 22 1.31 -2.95 -2.28
N LEU A 23 0.03 -2.92 -1.89
CA LEU A 23 -1.09 -3.27 -2.74
C LEU A 23 -1.57 -2.05 -3.54
N HIS A 24 -1.95 -1.00 -2.84
CA HIS A 24 -2.40 0.33 -3.28
C HIS A 24 -3.61 0.36 -4.22
N ALA A 25 -4.08 -0.77 -4.72
CA ALA A 25 -5.34 -0.90 -5.43
C ALA A 25 -5.88 -2.34 -5.32
N PRO A 26 -7.21 -2.52 -5.31
CA PRO A 26 -7.81 -3.83 -5.10
C PRO A 26 -7.93 -4.68 -6.37
N THR A 27 -7.68 -4.09 -7.55
CA THR A 27 -7.74 -4.77 -8.86
C THR A 27 -6.45 -4.54 -9.65
N ALA A 28 -6.12 -5.48 -10.55
CA ALA A 28 -4.94 -5.38 -11.41
C ALA A 28 -4.96 -4.11 -12.29
N GLU A 29 -6.11 -3.78 -12.86
CA GLU A 29 -6.29 -2.59 -13.70
C GLU A 29 -5.97 -1.30 -12.93
N ARG A 30 -6.59 -1.12 -11.74
CA ARG A 30 -6.34 0.05 -10.88
C ARG A 30 -4.93 0.06 -10.34
N ARG A 31 -4.38 -1.12 -10.03
CA ARG A 31 -3.01 -1.24 -9.55
C ARG A 31 -2.01 -0.85 -10.62
N LEU A 32 -2.24 -1.22 -11.88
CA LEU A 32 -1.42 -0.82 -13.01
C LEU A 32 -1.34 0.70 -13.19
N ALA A 33 -2.46 1.40 -12.97
CA ALA A 33 -2.51 2.87 -13.06
C ALA A 33 -1.67 3.58 -11.99
N ILE A 34 -1.41 2.92 -10.85
CA ILE A 34 -0.64 3.46 -9.71
C ILE A 34 0.77 2.89 -9.68
N MET A 35 0.92 1.61 -10.04
CA MET A 35 2.15 0.84 -9.90
C MET A 35 2.52 0.12 -11.19
N PRO A 36 3.42 0.67 -12.02
CA PRO A 36 3.83 0.05 -13.29
C PRO A 36 4.43 -1.36 -13.16
N ILE A 37 4.88 -1.74 -11.96
CA ILE A 37 5.40 -3.09 -11.67
C ILE A 37 4.35 -4.19 -11.89
N GLU A 38 3.07 -3.84 -11.93
CA GLU A 38 1.96 -4.74 -12.26
C GLU A 38 2.16 -5.45 -13.62
N LYS A 39 2.78 -4.77 -14.60
CA LYS A 39 3.13 -5.36 -15.90
C LYS A 39 4.07 -6.56 -15.79
N LYS A 40 4.92 -6.58 -14.77
CA LYS A 40 5.92 -7.64 -14.56
C LYS A 40 5.47 -8.68 -13.57
N TYR A 41 4.78 -8.26 -12.53
CA TYR A 41 4.26 -9.11 -11.45
C TYR A 41 2.82 -8.71 -11.17
N ASP A 42 1.90 -9.39 -11.87
CA ASP A 42 0.47 -9.14 -11.73
C ASP A 42 -0.03 -9.49 -10.31
N LEU A 43 -1.11 -8.83 -9.91
CA LEU A 43 -1.67 -8.96 -8.57
C LEU A 43 -2.00 -10.40 -8.21
N LYS A 44 -2.54 -11.18 -9.15
CA LYS A 44 -2.91 -12.59 -8.90
C LYS A 44 -1.68 -13.41 -8.55
N ALA A 45 -0.63 -13.32 -9.35
CA ALA A 45 0.62 -14.04 -9.12
C ALA A 45 1.32 -13.61 -7.82
N VAL A 46 1.25 -12.31 -7.46
CA VAL A 46 1.76 -11.79 -6.17
C VAL A 46 1.00 -12.41 -5.00
N LEU A 47 -0.33 -12.48 -5.08
CA LEU A 47 -1.17 -13.05 -4.01
C LEU A 47 -0.99 -14.58 -3.90
N GLU A 48 -0.81 -15.28 -5.02
CA GLU A 48 -0.46 -16.70 -5.03
C GLU A 48 0.90 -16.94 -4.34
N ALA A 49 1.91 -16.13 -4.65
CA ALA A 49 3.22 -16.21 -3.99
C ALA A 49 3.14 -15.85 -2.48
N ALA A 50 2.23 -14.97 -2.10
CA ALA A 50 2.01 -14.60 -0.70
C ALA A 50 1.38 -15.73 0.13
N ALA A 51 0.62 -16.62 -0.49
CA ALA A 51 0.00 -17.78 0.19
C ALA A 51 1.04 -18.77 0.78
N ALA A 52 2.29 -18.73 0.32
CA ALA A 52 3.37 -19.53 0.88
C ALA A 52 3.89 -19.05 2.25
N PHE A 53 3.48 -17.84 2.70
CA PHE A 53 3.90 -17.31 4.00
C PHE A 53 3.01 -17.87 5.13
N ARG A 54 3.66 -18.34 6.20
CA ARG A 54 2.99 -18.96 7.35
C ARG A 54 2.28 -17.95 8.27
N LYS A 55 2.74 -16.71 8.28
CA LYS A 55 2.16 -15.63 9.10
C LYS A 55 1.15 -14.85 8.28
N ARG A 56 0.17 -14.28 8.97
CA ARG A 56 -0.82 -13.40 8.40
C ARG A 56 -0.14 -12.28 7.60
N ILE A 57 -0.56 -12.10 6.35
CA ILE A 57 -0.06 -11.04 5.48
C ILE A 57 -0.73 -9.69 5.80
N THR A 58 -0.05 -8.62 5.43
CA THR A 58 -0.57 -7.26 5.54
C THR A 58 -0.62 -6.60 4.17
N PHE A 59 -1.73 -5.98 3.84
CA PHE A 59 -1.86 -5.10 2.68
C PHE A 59 -1.56 -3.66 3.09
N GLU A 60 -0.52 -3.08 2.52
CA GLU A 60 -0.21 -1.66 2.65
C GLU A 60 -0.95 -0.92 1.53
N TYR A 61 -1.82 0.03 1.91
CA TYR A 61 -2.70 0.73 1.00
C TYR A 61 -2.59 2.24 1.17
N VAL A 62 -1.83 2.90 0.28
CA VAL A 62 -1.72 4.36 0.27
C VAL A 62 -3.03 4.94 -0.26
N MET A 63 -3.64 5.84 0.51
CA MET A 63 -4.90 6.52 0.17
C MET A 63 -4.60 7.74 -0.70
N ILE A 64 -4.98 7.66 -1.98
CA ILE A 64 -4.75 8.71 -2.99
C ILE A 64 -6.10 9.27 -3.42
N GLY A 65 -6.30 10.56 -3.21
CA GLY A 65 -7.55 11.25 -3.50
C GLY A 65 -7.99 11.10 -4.96
N GLY A 66 -9.24 10.64 -5.16
CA GLY A 66 -9.83 10.45 -6.48
C GLY A 66 -9.27 9.29 -7.31
N LYS A 67 -8.31 8.51 -6.76
CA LYS A 67 -7.69 7.38 -7.49
C LYS A 67 -8.12 6.02 -6.95
N ASN A 68 -8.03 5.82 -5.64
CA ASN A 68 -8.25 4.51 -5.00
C ASN A 68 -9.03 4.62 -3.68
N ASP A 69 -9.78 5.68 -3.50
CA ASP A 69 -10.46 6.05 -2.25
C ASP A 69 -11.98 6.05 -2.35
N SER A 70 -12.55 5.40 -3.37
CA SER A 70 -14.00 5.27 -3.54
C SER A 70 -14.58 4.16 -2.65
N ASP A 71 -15.89 4.19 -2.45
CA ASP A 71 -16.63 3.13 -1.75
C ASP A 71 -16.48 1.78 -2.45
N GLN A 72 -16.46 1.78 -3.78
CA GLN A 72 -16.21 0.57 -4.57
C GLN A 72 -14.81 0.00 -4.34
N ASP A 73 -13.80 0.87 -4.18
CA ASP A 73 -12.44 0.44 -3.82
C ASP A 73 -12.42 -0.21 -2.42
N ALA A 74 -13.12 0.38 -1.46
CA ALA A 74 -13.23 -0.19 -0.12
C ALA A 74 -13.89 -1.57 -0.15
N ASP A 75 -14.96 -1.74 -0.91
CA ASP A 75 -15.68 -3.00 -1.03
C ASP A 75 -14.82 -4.09 -1.70
N ALA A 76 -14.14 -3.74 -2.78
CA ALA A 76 -13.25 -4.65 -3.48
C ALA A 76 -12.01 -5.02 -2.62
N LEU A 77 -11.46 -4.05 -1.90
CA LEU A 77 -10.35 -4.28 -0.96
C LEU A 77 -10.79 -5.17 0.20
N ALA A 78 -12.01 -4.96 0.73
CA ALA A 78 -12.55 -5.81 1.80
C ALA A 78 -12.69 -7.27 1.35
N ALA A 79 -13.26 -7.49 0.17
CA ALA A 79 -13.40 -8.83 -0.39
C ALA A 79 -12.03 -9.50 -0.60
N LEU A 80 -11.06 -8.77 -1.12
CA LEU A 80 -9.70 -9.26 -1.33
C LEU A 80 -9.00 -9.60 0.00
N ALA A 81 -9.08 -8.70 0.98
CA ALA A 81 -8.48 -8.88 2.30
C ALA A 81 -9.11 -10.06 3.04
N HIS A 82 -10.43 -10.21 2.98
CA HIS A 82 -11.15 -11.33 3.58
C HIS A 82 -10.73 -12.66 2.96
N LYS A 83 -10.69 -12.73 1.61
CA LYS A 83 -10.26 -13.93 0.87
C LYS A 83 -8.86 -14.42 1.27
N HIS A 84 -7.94 -13.51 1.57
CA HIS A 84 -6.55 -13.82 1.90
C HIS A 84 -6.25 -13.75 3.41
N GLY A 85 -7.25 -13.51 4.26
CA GLY A 85 -7.08 -13.34 5.71
C GLY A 85 -6.13 -12.19 6.06
N ALA A 86 -6.04 -11.17 5.21
CA ALA A 86 -5.06 -10.11 5.34
C ALA A 86 -5.52 -9.01 6.32
N LEU A 87 -4.55 -8.38 7.01
CA LEU A 87 -4.73 -7.10 7.68
C LEU A 87 -4.53 -5.98 6.66
N VAL A 88 -5.25 -4.87 6.78
CA VAL A 88 -5.09 -3.70 5.92
C VAL A 88 -4.51 -2.53 6.70
N ASN A 89 -3.36 -2.02 6.27
CA ASN A 89 -2.81 -0.75 6.73
C ASN A 89 -3.16 0.34 5.72
N LEU A 90 -4.01 1.28 6.13
CA LEU A 90 -4.32 2.48 5.36
C LEU A 90 -3.28 3.56 5.67
N LEU A 91 -2.63 4.05 4.64
CA LEU A 91 -1.55 5.02 4.69
C LEU A 91 -2.03 6.31 4.01
N PRO A 92 -2.48 7.34 4.75
CA PRO A 92 -2.82 8.62 4.13
C PRO A 92 -1.61 9.18 3.37
N LEU A 93 -1.82 9.57 2.12
CA LEU A 93 -0.80 10.28 1.35
C LEU A 93 -0.54 11.66 1.99
N HIS A 94 0.72 12.07 2.04
CA HIS A 94 1.06 13.41 2.50
C HIS A 94 0.96 14.44 1.39
N PRO A 95 0.55 15.68 1.69
CA PRO A 95 0.67 16.78 0.75
C PRO A 95 2.12 16.89 0.26
N GLY A 96 2.31 16.94 -1.06
CA GLY A 96 3.64 16.99 -1.67
C GLY A 96 4.44 15.68 -1.65
N GLY A 97 3.87 14.57 -1.15
CA GLY A 97 4.56 13.27 -1.08
C GLY A 97 4.81 12.61 -2.44
N ALA A 98 4.02 12.97 -3.45
CA ALA A 98 4.24 12.56 -4.84
C ALA A 98 3.65 13.61 -5.79
N PRO A 99 4.40 14.06 -6.81
CA PRO A 99 3.91 15.04 -7.78
C PRO A 99 2.62 14.59 -8.48
N GLY A 100 1.63 15.48 -8.55
CA GLY A 100 0.36 15.21 -9.24
C GLY A 100 -0.60 14.24 -8.51
N LEU A 101 -0.31 13.86 -7.28
CA LEU A 101 -1.21 13.07 -6.44
C LEU A 101 -1.70 13.90 -5.25
N GLU A 102 -3.00 13.81 -4.99
CA GLU A 102 -3.65 14.53 -3.90
C GLU A 102 -3.93 13.59 -2.71
N PRO A 103 -3.83 14.09 -1.48
CA PRO A 103 -4.23 13.34 -0.30
C PRO A 103 -5.74 13.07 -0.28
N THR A 104 -6.13 11.91 0.17
CA THR A 104 -7.54 11.64 0.51
C THR A 104 -7.93 12.46 1.76
N PRO A 105 -9.06 13.18 1.76
CA PRO A 105 -9.57 13.89 2.94
C PRO A 105 -9.73 12.96 4.15
N SER A 106 -9.42 13.46 5.35
CA SER A 106 -9.39 12.64 6.58
C SER A 106 -10.74 12.03 6.95
N ASN A 107 -11.86 12.70 6.66
CA ASN A 107 -13.19 12.13 6.82
C ASN A 107 -13.43 10.93 5.89
N LYS A 108 -12.96 11.02 4.65
CA LYS A 108 -13.06 9.93 3.67
C LYS A 108 -12.18 8.74 4.05
N VAL A 109 -10.97 9.00 4.58
CA VAL A 109 -10.10 7.93 5.14
C VAL A 109 -10.80 7.19 6.28
N LYS A 110 -11.45 7.92 7.19
CA LYS A 110 -12.22 7.32 8.30
C LYS A 110 -13.40 6.49 7.79
N ASN A 111 -14.16 7.00 6.82
CA ASN A 111 -15.28 6.29 6.23
C ASN A 111 -14.82 5.01 5.51
N PHE A 112 -13.74 5.09 4.76
CA PHE A 112 -13.12 3.96 4.07
C PHE A 112 -12.69 2.87 5.08
N ALA A 113 -12.00 3.26 6.17
CA ALA A 113 -11.63 2.34 7.24
C ALA A 113 -12.84 1.69 7.91
N GLY A 114 -13.86 2.49 8.26
CA GLY A 114 -15.12 2.00 8.83
C GLY A 114 -15.84 1.02 7.92
N ARG A 115 -15.80 1.25 6.61
CA ARG A 115 -16.41 0.37 5.61
C ARG A 115 -15.68 -0.99 5.51
N LEU A 116 -14.36 -1.02 5.62
CA LEU A 116 -13.58 -2.26 5.73
C LEU A 116 -13.93 -3.02 7.02
N GLN A 117 -13.97 -2.32 8.15
CA GLN A 117 -14.26 -2.91 9.46
C GLN A 117 -15.68 -3.48 9.53
N ALA A 118 -16.67 -2.78 8.96
CA ALA A 118 -18.05 -3.26 8.86
C ALA A 118 -18.19 -4.57 8.05
N ARG A 119 -17.19 -4.89 7.21
CA ARG A 119 -17.09 -6.15 6.46
C ARG A 119 -16.18 -7.18 7.13
N GLY A 120 -15.84 -6.97 8.41
CA GLY A 120 -15.02 -7.90 9.18
C GLY A 120 -13.53 -7.88 8.84
N VAL A 121 -13.06 -6.87 8.11
CA VAL A 121 -11.61 -6.70 7.81
C VAL A 121 -10.96 -5.85 8.88
N GLU A 122 -9.88 -6.37 9.47
CA GLU A 122 -9.05 -5.58 10.39
C GLU A 122 -8.29 -4.53 9.58
N ALA A 123 -8.69 -3.26 9.74
CA ALA A 123 -8.09 -2.12 9.07
C ALA A 123 -7.57 -1.10 10.07
N VAL A 124 -6.33 -0.68 9.88
CA VAL A 124 -5.64 0.30 10.74
C VAL A 124 -5.22 1.49 9.90
N VAL A 125 -5.62 2.70 10.33
CA VAL A 125 -5.12 3.94 9.73
C VAL A 125 -3.81 4.30 10.40
N ARG A 126 -2.70 4.22 9.67
CA ARG A 126 -1.38 4.58 10.18
C ARG A 126 -1.17 6.08 10.05
N ARG A 127 -0.85 6.71 11.18
CA ARG A 127 -0.38 8.10 11.17
C ARG A 127 1.11 8.10 10.79
N SER A 128 1.47 8.88 9.78
CA SER A 128 2.89 9.11 9.49
C SER A 128 3.53 9.90 10.62
N ARG A 129 4.62 9.37 11.12
CA ARG A 129 5.51 10.08 12.05
C ARG A 129 6.59 10.80 11.25
N GLY A 130 7.11 11.90 11.76
CA GLY A 130 8.22 12.63 11.15
C GLY A 130 7.83 13.65 10.08
N LEU A 131 6.56 14.11 10.07
CA LEU A 131 6.10 15.20 9.19
C LEU A 131 6.77 16.53 9.52
N ASP A 132 6.98 16.77 10.79
CA ASP A 132 7.62 17.95 11.36
C ASP A 132 9.10 18.08 10.96
N ILE A 133 9.77 16.96 10.71
CA ILE A 133 11.19 16.90 10.32
C ILE A 133 11.38 16.51 8.84
N LYS A 134 10.33 16.52 8.02
CA LYS A 134 10.34 16.13 6.60
C LYS A 134 10.96 14.74 6.34
N ALA A 135 10.84 13.83 7.30
CA ALA A 135 11.39 12.46 7.23
C ALA A 135 10.32 11.40 6.90
N ALA A 136 9.16 11.80 6.39
CA ALA A 136 8.14 10.86 5.93
C ALA A 136 8.59 10.14 4.66
N CYS A 137 8.05 8.95 4.43
CA CYS A 137 8.40 8.08 3.31
C CYS A 137 8.26 8.84 1.97
N GLY A 138 9.34 8.90 1.18
CA GLY A 138 9.41 9.62 -0.09
C GLY A 138 9.94 11.07 0.00
N GLN A 139 10.01 11.68 1.19
CA GLN A 139 10.49 13.07 1.33
C GLN A 139 12.02 13.18 1.31
N LEU A 140 12.76 12.15 1.70
CA LEU A 140 14.23 12.14 1.72
C LEU A 140 14.84 12.05 0.31
N ALA A 141 14.14 11.49 -0.67
CA ALA A 141 14.64 11.34 -2.03
C ALA A 141 14.63 12.64 -2.86
N GLY A 142 13.91 13.69 -2.41
CA GLY A 142 13.77 14.96 -3.13
C GLY A 142 14.84 16.01 -2.82
N GLN A 143 15.77 15.77 -1.89
CA GLN A 143 16.73 16.79 -1.43
C GLN A 143 18.13 16.69 -2.04
N THR A 144 18.41 15.69 -2.89
CA THR A 144 19.75 15.51 -3.48
C THR A 144 19.96 16.24 -4.82
N GLY A 145 19.04 17.14 -5.23
CA GLY A 145 19.05 17.79 -6.56
C GLY A 145 19.31 19.28 -6.62
N SER A 146 19.64 19.98 -5.53
CA SER A 146 19.89 21.43 -5.59
C SER A 146 21.05 21.87 -4.70
N GLY A 147 22.27 21.51 -5.11
CA GLY A 147 23.44 21.97 -4.38
C GLY A 147 24.75 21.65 -5.07
N ALA A 148 24.96 22.16 -6.28
CA ALA A 148 26.31 22.43 -6.83
C ALA A 148 26.21 23.18 -8.16
N ALA A 149 25.95 24.49 -8.08
CA ALA A 149 26.34 25.42 -9.13
C ALA A 149 26.67 26.75 -8.46
N GLY A 150 27.94 27.04 -8.28
CA GLY A 150 28.39 28.37 -7.86
C GLY A 150 29.64 28.33 -6.97
N ARG A 151 30.81 28.12 -7.58
CA ARG A 151 31.99 29.02 -7.51
C ARG A 151 33.13 28.44 -8.32
#